data_ea4f392ae25e90891074ee199f4f640c
#
_entry.id   ea4f392ae25e90891074ee199f4f640c
#
_cell.length_a   1.000
_cell.length_b   1.000
_cell.length_c   1.000
_cell.angle_alpha   90.00
_cell.angle_beta   90.00
_cell.angle_gamma   90.00
#
_symmetry.space_group_name_H-M   'P 1'
#
loop_
_entity.id
_entity.type
_entity.pdbx_description
1 polymer ?
#
loop_
_entity_poly.entity_id
_entity_poly.type
_entity_poly.pdbx_seq_one_letter_code
_entity_poly.pdbx_strand_id
1 'polypeptide(L)'
;MIIKKRILNTTTKSFVSLLAIVLTVSTYACAQEVSPSPEQRVILVTGSTGGLGRETALALARGGDHVIIHGRNVQRAHQVIQEIEEDGRGSARFYRADFASLEETKGLAIAILADYDRLDVLINNAGVLLPDQEERRVTEDGYELHFQVNYLAGYVLTGMLLPLLEASAPSRVVNVASGQRPLDFDDLMLANDYNGLEAYFRSKNAQIMMTFAMEADLSKRSISINALFPSGLMNTDMVIEAGFEPQSSVETGRDALLQLVNDDVGTGKFFNVFEVGEAIPQASDIEAQQQLMRVSEELTSVRAAEAGK
;
A
#
# COMPACT_ATOMS: atom_id res chain seq x y z
N MET A 1 95.46 -10.59 -34.97
CA MET A 1 94.55 -9.52 -34.73
C MET A 1 93.23 -10.23 -34.35
N ILE A 2 93.10 -10.56 -33.05
CA ILE A 2 92.03 -11.41 -32.56
C ILE A 2 91.58 -10.76 -31.26
N ILE A 3 90.30 -10.30 -31.28
CA ILE A 3 89.65 -9.63 -30.17
C ILE A 3 88.96 -10.73 -29.27
N LYS A 4 89.42 -10.85 -28.04
CA LYS A 4 88.83 -11.75 -27.04
C LYS A 4 87.54 -11.11 -26.45
N LYS A 5 86.43 -11.79 -26.60
CA LYS A 5 85.18 -11.48 -25.84
C LYS A 5 85.33 -11.86 -24.37
N ARG A 6 85.06 -10.92 -23.46
CA ARG A 6 84.92 -11.16 -22.07
C ARG A 6 83.41 -11.27 -21.79
N ILE A 7 82.95 -12.39 -21.23
CA ILE A 7 81.61 -12.62 -20.76
C ILE A 7 81.54 -12.14 -19.31
N LEU A 8 80.70 -11.16 -19.03
CA LEU A 8 80.31 -10.77 -17.67
C LEU A 8 79.02 -11.46 -17.31
N ASN A 9 79.06 -12.33 -16.33
CA ASN A 9 77.91 -12.88 -15.65
C ASN A 9 77.36 -11.84 -14.70
N THR A 10 76.14 -11.37 -14.91
CA THR A 10 75.38 -10.58 -13.95
C THR A 10 74.14 -11.40 -13.53
N THR A 11 74.24 -11.92 -12.32
CA THR A 11 73.12 -12.56 -11.65
C THR A 11 72.14 -11.49 -11.16
N THR A 12 71.01 -11.36 -11.89
CA THR A 12 69.92 -10.51 -11.45
C THR A 12 69.01 -11.31 -10.49
N LYS A 13 69.02 -10.95 -9.23
CA LYS A 13 68.04 -11.43 -8.25
C LYS A 13 66.69 -10.76 -8.53
N SER A 14 65.77 -11.49 -9.05
CA SER A 14 64.36 -11.07 -9.17
C SER A 14 63.72 -11.09 -7.78
N PHE A 15 63.40 -9.91 -7.27
CA PHE A 15 62.49 -9.75 -6.11
C PHE A 15 61.03 -9.91 -6.67
N VAL A 16 60.44 -11.04 -6.37
CA VAL A 16 59.00 -11.23 -6.58
C VAL A 16 58.31 -10.56 -5.38
N SER A 17 57.79 -9.36 -5.58
CA SER A 17 56.87 -8.73 -4.64
C SER A 17 55.51 -9.41 -4.75
N LEU A 18 55.19 -10.22 -3.78
CA LEU A 18 53.86 -10.81 -3.60
C LEU A 18 52.89 -9.71 -3.12
N LEU A 19 52.18 -9.09 -4.06
CA LEU A 19 51.11 -8.13 -3.73
C LEU A 19 49.89 -8.93 -3.28
N ALA A 20 49.72 -9.05 -1.96
CA ALA A 20 48.51 -9.61 -1.38
C ALA A 20 47.35 -8.64 -1.62
N ILE A 21 46.54 -8.91 -2.65
CA ILE A 21 45.25 -8.26 -2.83
C ILE A 21 44.30 -8.83 -1.76
N VAL A 22 44.15 -8.07 -0.68
CA VAL A 22 43.06 -8.32 0.29
C VAL A 22 41.75 -7.91 -0.41
N LEU A 23 41.10 -8.88 -1.00
CA LEU A 23 39.68 -8.75 -1.40
C LEU A 23 38.85 -8.64 -0.13
N THR A 24 38.55 -7.41 0.28
CA THR A 24 37.45 -7.15 1.22
C THR A 24 36.16 -7.51 0.47
N VAL A 25 35.71 -8.74 0.63
CA VAL A 25 34.35 -9.14 0.30
C VAL A 25 33.46 -8.36 1.27
N SER A 26 32.96 -7.21 0.80
CA SER A 26 31.86 -6.51 1.43
C SER A 26 30.66 -7.47 1.35
N THR A 27 30.44 -8.23 2.40
CA THR A 27 29.20 -8.96 2.57
C THR A 27 28.11 -7.90 2.75
N TYR A 28 27.53 -7.45 1.63
CA TYR A 28 26.17 -6.98 1.67
C TYR A 28 25.37 -8.17 2.22
N ALA A 29 25.01 -8.09 3.49
CA ALA A 29 23.99 -8.99 4.02
C ALA A 29 22.78 -8.77 3.13
N CYS A 30 22.54 -9.70 2.22
CA CYS A 30 21.28 -9.83 1.52
C CYS A 30 20.27 -9.98 2.64
N ALA A 31 19.43 -8.97 2.87
CA ALA A 31 18.34 -9.10 3.82
C ALA A 31 17.62 -10.38 3.41
N GLN A 32 17.62 -11.37 4.31
CA GLN A 32 17.04 -12.66 4.04
C GLN A 32 15.57 -12.37 3.72
N GLU A 33 15.10 -12.73 2.52
CA GLU A 33 13.70 -12.56 2.14
C GLU A 33 12.86 -13.40 3.10
N VAL A 34 12.20 -12.72 4.05
CA VAL A 34 11.42 -13.38 5.09
C VAL A 34 10.09 -13.80 4.46
N SER A 35 9.94 -15.12 4.27
CA SER A 35 8.67 -15.71 3.87
C SER A 35 7.80 -16.00 5.10
N PRO A 36 6.45 -15.91 4.96
CA PRO A 36 5.55 -16.25 6.05
C PRO A 36 5.68 -17.72 6.47
N SER A 37 5.53 -18.02 7.77
CA SER A 37 5.30 -19.38 8.21
C SER A 37 3.87 -19.84 7.84
N PRO A 38 3.61 -21.17 7.76
CA PRO A 38 2.29 -21.68 7.39
C PRO A 38 1.15 -21.24 8.32
N GLU A 39 1.46 -20.94 9.58
CA GLU A 39 0.49 -20.51 10.59
C GLU A 39 0.21 -19.01 10.55
N GLN A 40 1.08 -18.22 9.92
CA GLN A 40 0.90 -16.78 9.83
C GLN A 40 -0.15 -16.39 8.78
N ARG A 41 -1.06 -15.47 9.13
CA ARG A 41 -1.83 -14.77 8.11
C ARG A 41 -0.89 -13.84 7.33
N VAL A 42 -1.15 -13.68 6.06
CA VAL A 42 -0.45 -12.73 5.18
C VAL A 42 -1.33 -11.50 4.99
N ILE A 43 -0.85 -10.35 5.41
CA ILE A 43 -1.62 -9.09 5.42
C ILE A 43 -0.87 -7.99 4.70
N LEU A 44 -1.44 -7.45 3.63
CA LEU A 44 -0.90 -6.27 2.96
C LEU A 44 -1.50 -5.00 3.59
N VAL A 45 -0.62 -4.13 4.12
CA VAL A 45 -1.01 -2.80 4.59
C VAL A 45 -0.39 -1.74 3.69
N THR A 46 -1.19 -1.11 2.83
CA THR A 46 -0.66 -0.05 1.98
C THR A 46 -0.40 1.23 2.76
N GLY A 47 0.70 1.96 2.46
CA GLY A 47 1.08 3.16 3.20
C GLY A 47 1.51 2.88 4.65
N SER A 48 2.16 1.76 4.89
CA SER A 48 2.51 1.28 6.24
C SER A 48 3.90 1.73 6.74
N THR A 49 4.49 2.74 6.12
CA THR A 49 5.76 3.33 6.58
C THR A 49 5.59 4.52 7.53
N GLY A 50 4.34 4.90 7.86
CA GLY A 50 4.03 6.00 8.76
C GLY A 50 2.55 6.03 9.18
N GLY A 51 2.22 6.86 10.15
CA GLY A 51 0.86 7.13 10.61
C GLY A 51 0.07 5.88 10.96
N LEU A 52 -1.21 5.87 10.59
CA LEU A 52 -2.14 4.77 10.88
C LEU A 52 -1.65 3.42 10.32
N GLY A 53 -1.14 3.43 9.08
CA GLY A 53 -0.66 2.20 8.43
C GLY A 53 0.49 1.56 9.18
N ARG A 54 1.45 2.36 9.68
CA ARG A 54 2.57 1.88 10.49
C ARG A 54 2.09 1.26 11.81
N GLU A 55 1.26 1.97 12.57
CA GLU A 55 0.76 1.48 13.85
C GLU A 55 -0.07 0.20 13.70
N THR A 56 -0.84 0.12 12.60
CA THR A 56 -1.58 -1.10 12.25
C THR A 56 -0.64 -2.25 11.91
N ALA A 57 0.38 -2.02 11.07
CA ALA A 57 1.35 -3.04 10.69
C ALA A 57 2.10 -3.61 11.91
N LEU A 58 2.57 -2.74 12.80
CA LEU A 58 3.22 -3.16 14.05
C LEU A 58 2.28 -3.97 14.95
N ALA A 59 1.02 -3.54 15.08
CA ALA A 59 0.05 -4.26 15.91
C ALA A 59 -0.28 -5.67 15.36
N LEU A 60 -0.44 -5.80 14.03
CA LEU A 60 -0.66 -7.08 13.35
C LEU A 60 0.53 -8.03 13.53
N ALA A 61 1.75 -7.53 13.33
CA ALA A 61 2.96 -8.31 13.54
C ALA A 61 3.12 -8.75 15.00
N ARG A 62 2.79 -7.89 15.96
CA ARG A 62 2.73 -8.26 17.39
C ARG A 62 1.69 -9.36 17.67
N GLY A 63 0.65 -9.45 16.85
CA GLY A 63 -0.32 -10.56 16.85
C GLY A 63 0.19 -11.87 16.26
N GLY A 64 1.37 -11.86 15.64
CA GLY A 64 2.00 -13.02 15.01
C GLY A 64 1.84 -13.07 13.49
N ASP A 65 1.22 -12.07 12.86
CA ASP A 65 0.98 -12.05 11.42
C ASP A 65 2.27 -11.76 10.61
N HIS A 66 2.28 -12.18 9.35
CA HIS A 66 3.23 -11.71 8.34
C HIS A 66 2.67 -10.49 7.63
N VAL A 67 3.37 -9.36 7.74
CA VAL A 67 2.89 -8.09 7.20
C VAL A 67 3.69 -7.67 5.97
N ILE A 68 3.00 -7.51 4.85
CA ILE A 68 3.57 -6.89 3.65
C ILE A 68 3.52 -5.38 3.84
N ILE A 69 4.71 -4.80 4.07
CA ILE A 69 4.91 -3.37 4.24
C ILE A 69 4.99 -2.71 2.87
N HIS A 70 4.23 -1.65 2.65
CA HIS A 70 4.27 -0.88 1.42
C HIS A 70 4.41 0.62 1.69
N GLY A 71 5.18 1.29 0.84
CA GLY A 71 5.34 2.74 0.86
C GLY A 71 6.47 3.21 -0.06
N ARG A 72 6.69 4.53 -0.10
CA ARG A 72 7.73 5.15 -0.93
C ARG A 72 9.08 5.31 -0.21
N ASN A 73 9.04 5.44 1.10
CA ASN A 73 10.22 5.73 1.91
C ASN A 73 10.87 4.45 2.43
N VAL A 74 11.99 4.07 1.79
CA VAL A 74 12.76 2.86 2.11
C VAL A 74 13.34 2.89 3.52
N GLN A 75 13.79 4.07 4.00
CA GLN A 75 14.38 4.17 5.36
C GLN A 75 13.32 3.96 6.43
N ARG A 76 12.13 4.60 6.29
CA ARG A 76 11.01 4.38 7.22
C ARG A 76 10.53 2.92 7.18
N ALA A 77 10.53 2.29 6.01
CA ALA A 77 10.17 0.87 5.88
C ALA A 77 11.14 -0.02 6.66
N HIS A 78 12.44 0.20 6.55
CA HIS A 78 13.44 -0.56 7.30
C HIS A 78 13.29 -0.38 8.81
N GLN A 79 12.93 0.82 9.29
CA GLN A 79 12.66 1.05 10.72
C GLN A 79 11.48 0.22 11.20
N VAL A 80 10.37 0.16 10.42
CA VAL A 80 9.20 -0.66 10.76
C VAL A 80 9.56 -2.15 10.79
N ILE A 81 10.33 -2.63 9.81
CA ILE A 81 10.77 -4.03 9.77
C ILE A 81 11.65 -4.34 10.99
N GLN A 82 12.60 -3.49 11.30
CA GLN A 82 13.47 -3.67 12.47
C GLN A 82 12.66 -3.77 13.78
N GLU A 83 11.66 -2.91 13.98
CA GLU A 83 10.79 -2.98 15.15
C GLU A 83 9.97 -4.28 15.20
N ILE A 84 9.53 -4.80 14.04
CA ILE A 84 8.85 -6.10 13.96
C ILE A 84 9.81 -7.24 14.30
N GLU A 85 11.03 -7.22 13.80
CA GLU A 85 12.06 -8.22 14.06
C GLU A 85 12.48 -8.23 15.54
N GLU A 86 12.61 -7.05 16.16
CA GLU A 86 12.94 -6.92 17.59
C GLU A 86 11.84 -7.44 18.52
N ASP A 87 10.57 -7.31 18.12
CA ASP A 87 9.42 -7.92 18.83
C ASP A 87 9.40 -9.47 18.68
N GLY A 88 9.78 -9.98 17.52
CA GLY A 88 10.03 -11.39 17.23
C GLY A 88 8.79 -12.29 17.16
N ARG A 89 7.56 -11.73 17.22
CA ARG A 89 6.31 -12.53 17.15
C ARG A 89 5.81 -12.70 15.74
N GLY A 90 5.87 -11.64 14.93
CA GLY A 90 5.49 -11.64 13.53
C GLY A 90 6.69 -11.54 12.61
N SER A 91 6.40 -11.33 11.34
CA SER A 91 7.42 -11.10 10.31
C SER A 91 6.95 -10.06 9.30
N ALA A 92 7.88 -9.49 8.53
CA ALA A 92 7.50 -8.50 7.52
C ALA A 92 8.42 -8.55 6.29
N ARG A 93 7.87 -8.12 5.14
CA ARG A 93 8.62 -7.86 3.91
C ARG A 93 8.16 -6.56 3.29
N PHE A 94 9.08 -5.76 2.76
CA PHE A 94 8.81 -4.45 2.18
C PHE A 94 8.78 -4.48 0.66
N TYR A 95 7.79 -3.80 0.10
CA TYR A 95 7.68 -3.50 -1.32
C TYR A 95 7.53 -2.00 -1.54
N ARG A 96 8.41 -1.45 -2.37
CA ARG A 96 8.33 -0.04 -2.74
C ARG A 96 7.41 0.13 -3.95
N ALA A 97 6.46 1.07 -3.87
CA ALA A 97 5.72 1.59 -5.02
C ALA A 97 5.23 3.01 -4.74
N ASP A 98 5.12 3.85 -5.77
CA ASP A 98 4.41 5.13 -5.70
C ASP A 98 3.05 5.01 -6.40
N PHE A 99 1.99 5.20 -5.64
CA PHE A 99 0.62 5.13 -6.19
C PHE A 99 0.24 6.31 -7.09
N ALA A 100 1.10 7.32 -7.21
CA ALA A 100 1.00 8.30 -8.27
C ALA A 100 1.40 7.75 -9.66
N SER A 101 1.80 6.46 -9.75
CA SER A 101 2.04 5.71 -10.98
C SER A 101 1.21 4.42 -10.98
N LEU A 102 0.35 4.25 -11.98
CA LEU A 102 -0.39 3.01 -12.18
C LEU A 102 0.53 1.85 -12.57
N GLU A 103 1.65 2.14 -13.25
CA GLU A 103 2.67 1.14 -13.58
C GLU A 103 3.30 0.58 -12.29
N GLU A 104 3.75 1.44 -11.37
CA GLU A 104 4.30 1.00 -10.08
C GLU A 104 3.24 0.28 -9.23
N THR A 105 1.98 0.74 -9.25
CA THR A 105 0.87 0.08 -8.54
C THR A 105 0.64 -1.34 -9.06
N LYS A 106 0.58 -1.53 -10.38
CA LYS A 106 0.46 -2.85 -11.01
C LYS A 106 1.70 -3.71 -10.78
N GLY A 107 2.89 -3.10 -10.84
CA GLY A 107 4.16 -3.75 -10.53
C GLY A 107 4.18 -4.33 -9.11
N LEU A 108 3.66 -3.59 -8.14
CA LEU A 108 3.49 -4.08 -6.76
C LEU A 108 2.60 -5.33 -6.72
N ALA A 109 1.44 -5.29 -7.37
CA ALA A 109 0.54 -6.45 -7.40
C ALA A 109 1.20 -7.68 -8.05
N ILE A 110 1.92 -7.48 -9.16
CA ILE A 110 2.66 -8.55 -9.86
C ILE A 110 3.73 -9.15 -8.95
N ALA A 111 4.50 -8.32 -8.25
CA ALA A 111 5.53 -8.80 -7.32
C ALA A 111 4.93 -9.62 -6.17
N ILE A 112 3.82 -9.15 -5.59
CA ILE A 112 3.12 -9.89 -4.53
C ILE A 112 2.57 -11.22 -5.05
N LEU A 113 1.96 -11.24 -6.25
CA LEU A 113 1.48 -12.47 -6.89
C LEU A 113 2.61 -13.48 -7.18
N ALA A 114 3.83 -13.00 -7.41
CA ALA A 114 4.98 -13.88 -7.65
C ALA A 114 5.59 -14.45 -6.36
N ASP A 115 5.49 -13.71 -5.25
CA ASP A 115 6.17 -14.03 -3.99
C ASP A 115 5.27 -14.73 -2.96
N TYR A 116 3.93 -14.70 -3.14
CA TYR A 116 2.97 -15.24 -2.18
C TYR A 116 1.92 -16.12 -2.86
N ASP A 117 1.51 -17.17 -2.15
CA ASP A 117 0.44 -18.09 -2.58
C ASP A 117 -0.92 -17.75 -1.96
N ARG A 118 -0.96 -16.78 -1.04
CA ARG A 118 -2.16 -16.37 -0.29
C ARG A 118 -2.07 -14.91 0.15
N LEU A 119 -3.23 -14.30 0.36
CA LEU A 119 -3.38 -13.00 1.02
C LEU A 119 -4.66 -13.03 1.86
N ASP A 120 -4.53 -13.03 3.18
CA ASP A 120 -5.67 -13.12 4.09
C ASP A 120 -6.40 -11.79 4.24
N VAL A 121 -5.64 -10.68 4.23
CA VAL A 121 -6.22 -9.33 4.36
C VAL A 121 -5.49 -8.34 3.46
N LEU A 122 -6.27 -7.55 2.71
CA LEU A 122 -5.81 -6.36 2.00
C LEU A 122 -6.34 -5.12 2.71
N ILE A 123 -5.44 -4.26 3.20
CA ILE A 123 -5.79 -2.97 3.81
C ILE A 123 -5.35 -1.84 2.86
N ASN A 124 -6.31 -1.26 2.14
CA ASN A 124 -6.12 -0.08 1.30
C ASN A 124 -6.12 1.17 2.20
N ASN A 125 -4.98 1.42 2.86
CA ASN A 125 -4.79 2.52 3.78
C ASN A 125 -4.04 3.71 3.15
N ALA A 126 -3.15 3.48 2.18
CA ALA A 126 -2.38 4.56 1.57
C ALA A 126 -3.26 5.71 1.09
N GLY A 127 -2.80 6.93 1.31
CA GLY A 127 -3.50 8.11 0.86
C GLY A 127 -2.64 9.37 0.99
N VAL A 128 -3.10 10.43 0.34
CA VAL A 128 -2.56 11.79 0.45
C VAL A 128 -3.69 12.75 0.82
N LEU A 129 -3.34 13.83 1.53
CA LEU A 129 -4.23 14.93 1.90
C LEU A 129 -3.49 16.24 1.70
N LEU A 130 -3.90 17.01 0.70
CA LEU A 130 -3.27 18.26 0.30
C LEU A 130 -4.36 19.37 0.20
N PRO A 131 -4.87 19.87 1.34
CA PRO A 131 -6.05 20.72 1.38
C PRO A 131 -5.82 22.13 0.80
N ASP A 132 -4.60 22.66 0.98
CA ASP A 132 -4.26 24.05 0.61
C ASP A 132 -3.77 24.19 -0.84
N GLN A 133 -4.00 23.17 -1.68
CA GLN A 133 -3.61 23.23 -3.08
C GLN A 133 -4.65 24.01 -3.89
N GLU A 134 -4.24 25.17 -4.39
CA GLU A 134 -5.02 25.98 -5.35
C GLU A 134 -4.91 25.40 -6.78
N GLU A 135 -3.81 24.72 -7.09
CA GLU A 135 -3.58 24.12 -8.40
C GLU A 135 -3.74 22.60 -8.35
N ARG A 136 -4.50 22.08 -9.30
CA ARG A 136 -4.70 20.64 -9.47
C ARG A 136 -3.39 19.94 -9.79
N ARG A 137 -3.00 18.98 -8.96
CA ARG A 137 -1.88 18.08 -9.27
C ARG A 137 -2.36 16.92 -10.12
N VAL A 138 -1.67 16.73 -11.23
CA VAL A 138 -1.92 15.64 -12.19
C VAL A 138 -0.75 14.67 -12.13
N THR A 139 -1.05 13.39 -12.05
CA THR A 139 -0.06 12.33 -12.07
C THR A 139 0.50 12.13 -13.48
N GLU A 140 1.54 11.30 -13.64
CA GLU A 140 2.07 10.94 -14.97
C GLU A 140 1.05 10.19 -15.84
N ASP A 141 0.08 9.51 -15.22
CA ASP A 141 -1.03 8.84 -15.90
C ASP A 141 -2.14 9.81 -16.35
N GLY A 142 -2.03 11.10 -15.99
CA GLY A 142 -2.99 12.14 -16.38
C GLY A 142 -4.18 12.32 -15.43
N TYR A 143 -4.18 11.69 -14.27
CA TYR A 143 -5.28 11.71 -13.30
C TYR A 143 -5.04 12.69 -12.16
N GLU A 144 -6.12 13.16 -11.52
CA GLU A 144 -6.03 13.96 -10.31
C GLU A 144 -5.39 13.11 -9.20
N LEU A 145 -4.47 13.73 -8.45
CA LEU A 145 -3.57 13.02 -7.53
C LEU A 145 -4.31 12.28 -6.41
N HIS A 146 -5.31 12.92 -5.76
CA HIS A 146 -6.08 12.25 -4.71
C HIS A 146 -6.91 11.10 -5.27
N PHE A 147 -7.55 11.30 -6.42
CA PHE A 147 -8.34 10.26 -7.05
C PHE A 147 -7.49 9.04 -7.42
N GLN A 148 -6.29 9.25 -7.94
CA GLN A 148 -5.39 8.15 -8.28
C GLN A 148 -4.83 7.46 -7.05
N VAL A 149 -4.21 8.22 -6.13
CA VAL A 149 -3.49 7.63 -4.98
C VAL A 149 -4.46 7.02 -3.96
N ASN A 150 -5.54 7.75 -3.62
CA ASN A 150 -6.45 7.31 -2.57
C ASN A 150 -7.45 6.26 -3.05
N TYR A 151 -7.83 6.29 -4.34
CA TYR A 151 -8.89 5.43 -4.86
C TYR A 151 -8.41 4.44 -5.92
N LEU A 152 -7.90 4.91 -7.09
CA LEU A 152 -7.59 4.01 -8.21
C LEU A 152 -6.53 2.96 -7.85
N ALA A 153 -5.53 3.32 -7.04
CA ALA A 153 -4.53 2.37 -6.58
C ALA A 153 -5.14 1.22 -5.80
N GLY A 154 -6.04 1.51 -4.85
CA GLY A 154 -6.77 0.48 -4.09
C GLY A 154 -7.69 -0.37 -4.97
N TYR A 155 -8.33 0.24 -5.97
CA TYR A 155 -9.12 -0.45 -6.98
C TYR A 155 -8.27 -1.46 -7.78
N VAL A 156 -7.11 -1.03 -8.29
CA VAL A 156 -6.17 -1.87 -9.04
C VAL A 156 -5.67 -3.04 -8.18
N LEU A 157 -5.22 -2.74 -6.96
CA LEU A 157 -4.71 -3.78 -6.05
C LEU A 157 -5.80 -4.80 -5.69
N THR A 158 -7.01 -4.34 -5.38
CA THR A 158 -8.13 -5.25 -5.07
C THR A 158 -8.40 -6.18 -6.24
N GLY A 159 -8.46 -5.66 -7.47
CA GLY A 159 -8.72 -6.47 -8.66
C GLY A 159 -7.60 -7.45 -8.98
N MET A 160 -6.36 -6.99 -8.98
CA MET A 160 -5.22 -7.83 -9.35
C MET A 160 -4.88 -8.89 -8.30
N LEU A 161 -5.13 -8.63 -7.01
CA LEU A 161 -4.82 -9.56 -5.91
C LEU A 161 -5.98 -10.50 -5.57
N LEU A 162 -7.11 -10.45 -6.31
CA LEU A 162 -8.23 -11.37 -6.13
C LEU A 162 -7.82 -12.85 -6.08
N PRO A 163 -6.90 -13.36 -6.94
CA PRO A 163 -6.50 -14.77 -6.88
C PRO A 163 -5.90 -15.18 -5.52
N LEU A 164 -5.12 -14.29 -4.87
CA LEU A 164 -4.55 -14.57 -3.55
C LEU A 164 -5.59 -14.47 -2.43
N LEU A 165 -6.51 -13.50 -2.53
CA LEU A 165 -7.64 -13.36 -1.60
C LEU A 165 -8.57 -14.58 -1.68
N GLU A 166 -8.87 -15.09 -2.88
CA GLU A 166 -9.64 -16.33 -3.08
C GLU A 166 -8.92 -17.55 -2.51
N ALA A 167 -7.61 -17.66 -2.70
CA ALA A 167 -6.81 -18.76 -2.17
C ALA A 167 -6.79 -18.77 -0.63
N SER A 168 -7.01 -17.63 0.01
CA SER A 168 -7.06 -17.45 1.48
C SER A 168 -8.47 -17.45 2.05
N ALA A 169 -9.51 -17.64 1.23
CA ALA A 169 -10.88 -17.49 1.69
C ALA A 169 -11.19 -18.37 2.94
N PRO A 170 -11.82 -17.83 3.98
CA PRO A 170 -12.40 -16.48 4.07
C PRO A 170 -11.35 -15.39 4.27
N SER A 171 -11.33 -14.41 3.37
CA SER A 171 -10.39 -13.29 3.38
C SER A 171 -11.10 -11.93 3.45
N ARG A 172 -10.31 -10.85 3.58
CA ARG A 172 -10.89 -9.53 3.83
C ARG A 172 -10.23 -8.42 3.02
N VAL A 173 -11.04 -7.45 2.61
CA VAL A 173 -10.59 -6.16 2.08
C VAL A 173 -11.10 -5.05 2.98
N VAL A 174 -10.21 -4.16 3.44
CA VAL A 174 -10.58 -2.99 4.23
C VAL A 174 -10.10 -1.73 3.52
N ASN A 175 -11.04 -0.85 3.17
CA ASN A 175 -10.76 0.43 2.54
C ASN A 175 -10.78 1.55 3.61
N VAL A 176 -9.63 2.17 3.85
CA VAL A 176 -9.53 3.29 4.81
C VAL A 176 -10.02 4.57 4.14
N ALA A 177 -11.27 4.88 4.41
CA ALA A 177 -12.00 6.04 3.93
C ALA A 177 -11.84 7.27 4.87
N SER A 178 -12.74 8.25 4.74
CA SER A 178 -12.78 9.48 5.55
C SER A 178 -14.15 10.15 5.40
N GLY A 179 -14.22 11.47 5.64
CA GLY A 179 -15.35 12.30 5.24
C GLY A 179 -15.66 12.17 3.74
N GLN A 180 -16.88 12.51 3.36
CA GLN A 180 -17.40 12.21 2.04
C GLN A 180 -17.90 13.48 1.32
N ARG A 181 -17.71 13.52 -0.01
CA ARG A 181 -18.35 14.46 -0.92
C ARG A 181 -18.80 13.72 -2.18
N PRO A 182 -19.93 14.11 -2.80
CA PRO A 182 -20.39 13.47 -4.02
C PRO A 182 -19.39 13.60 -5.16
N LEU A 183 -19.25 12.55 -5.95
CA LEU A 183 -18.52 12.60 -7.22
C LEU A 183 -19.36 13.34 -8.26
N ASP A 184 -18.70 14.18 -9.04
CA ASP A 184 -19.22 14.69 -10.30
C ASP A 184 -18.63 13.85 -11.43
N PHE A 185 -19.44 13.04 -12.08
CA PHE A 185 -18.98 12.17 -13.15
C PHE A 185 -18.68 12.92 -14.46
N ASP A 186 -19.19 14.13 -14.62
CA ASP A 186 -18.87 15.01 -15.76
C ASP A 186 -17.53 15.72 -15.55
N ASP A 187 -17.06 15.85 -14.28
CA ASP A 187 -15.75 16.40 -13.91
C ASP A 187 -15.12 15.58 -12.76
N LEU A 188 -14.94 14.29 -13.00
CA LEU A 188 -14.41 13.35 -12.01
C LEU A 188 -12.98 13.71 -11.57
N MET A 189 -12.21 14.33 -12.48
CA MET A 189 -10.82 14.73 -12.25
C MET A 189 -10.68 16.17 -11.76
N LEU A 190 -11.79 16.84 -11.42
CA LEU A 190 -11.78 18.21 -10.93
C LEU A 190 -10.96 19.15 -11.83
N ALA A 191 -11.22 19.12 -13.14
CA ALA A 191 -10.54 19.98 -14.10
C ALA A 191 -10.98 21.45 -13.97
N ASN A 192 -12.18 21.67 -13.42
CA ASN A 192 -12.77 22.97 -13.18
C ASN A 192 -12.88 23.23 -11.66
N ASP A 193 -12.67 24.49 -11.24
CA ASP A 193 -12.85 24.96 -9.86
C ASP A 193 -12.21 24.05 -8.80
N TYR A 194 -10.92 23.69 -9.01
CA TYR A 194 -10.19 22.76 -8.16
C TYR A 194 -10.10 23.23 -6.71
N ASN A 195 -10.32 22.29 -5.80
CA ASN A 195 -10.08 22.45 -4.38
C ASN A 195 -9.51 21.13 -3.81
N GLY A 196 -8.35 21.18 -3.17
CA GLY A 196 -7.65 19.97 -2.69
C GLY A 196 -8.43 19.20 -1.62
N LEU A 197 -9.16 19.88 -0.74
CA LEU A 197 -9.98 19.23 0.27
C LEU A 197 -11.21 18.55 -0.35
N GLU A 198 -11.83 19.18 -1.35
CA GLU A 198 -12.91 18.58 -2.14
C GLU A 198 -12.42 17.32 -2.87
N ALA A 199 -11.26 17.40 -3.53
CA ALA A 199 -10.63 16.26 -4.20
C ALA A 199 -10.38 15.09 -3.24
N TYR A 200 -9.86 15.41 -2.05
CA TYR A 200 -9.66 14.41 -1.00
C TYR A 200 -10.97 13.71 -0.61
N PHE A 201 -12.02 14.46 -0.25
CA PHE A 201 -13.27 13.88 0.19
C PHE A 201 -14.01 13.13 -0.92
N ARG A 202 -13.92 13.58 -2.17
CA ARG A 202 -14.43 12.82 -3.34
C ARG A 202 -13.68 11.51 -3.51
N SER A 203 -12.36 11.49 -3.40
CA SER A 203 -11.58 10.25 -3.49
C SER A 203 -11.94 9.24 -2.38
N LYS A 204 -12.26 9.75 -1.18
CA LYS A 204 -12.69 8.92 -0.04
C LYS A 204 -14.12 8.38 -0.21
N ASN A 205 -15.01 9.17 -0.82
CA ASN A 205 -16.32 8.68 -1.21
C ASN A 205 -16.24 7.57 -2.28
N ALA A 206 -15.33 7.72 -3.27
CA ALA A 206 -15.09 6.68 -4.27
C ALA A 206 -14.66 5.33 -3.64
N GLN A 207 -13.86 5.35 -2.58
CA GLN A 207 -13.50 4.13 -1.83
C GLN A 207 -14.73 3.46 -1.17
N ILE A 208 -15.66 4.25 -0.62
CA ILE A 208 -16.90 3.73 -0.02
C ILE A 208 -17.82 3.18 -1.12
N MET A 209 -17.99 3.91 -2.23
CA MET A 209 -18.78 3.45 -3.37
C MET A 209 -18.23 2.13 -3.95
N MET A 210 -16.90 2.01 -4.09
CA MET A 210 -16.24 0.77 -4.50
C MET A 210 -16.54 -0.38 -3.53
N THR A 211 -16.50 -0.12 -2.23
CA THR A 211 -16.82 -1.11 -1.20
C THR A 211 -18.21 -1.69 -1.42
N PHE A 212 -19.20 -0.84 -1.62
CA PHE A 212 -20.59 -1.27 -1.83
C PHE A 212 -20.80 -1.93 -3.20
N ALA A 213 -20.15 -1.41 -4.24
CA ALA A 213 -20.26 -1.94 -5.60
C ALA A 213 -19.69 -3.36 -5.73
N MET A 214 -18.60 -3.67 -5.02
CA MET A 214 -17.90 -4.96 -5.11
C MET A 214 -18.45 -6.01 -4.14
N GLU A 215 -19.25 -5.62 -3.16
CA GLU A 215 -19.69 -6.50 -2.07
C GLU A 215 -20.33 -7.79 -2.58
N ALA A 216 -21.32 -7.67 -3.47
CA ALA A 216 -22.12 -8.82 -3.93
C ALA A 216 -21.28 -9.87 -4.71
N ASP A 217 -20.24 -9.44 -5.43
CA ASP A 217 -19.33 -10.35 -6.15
C ASP A 217 -18.31 -10.98 -5.20
N LEU A 218 -17.66 -10.17 -4.34
CA LEU A 218 -16.66 -10.65 -3.40
C LEU A 218 -17.25 -11.60 -2.34
N SER A 219 -18.47 -11.33 -1.88
CA SER A 219 -19.18 -12.18 -0.92
C SER A 219 -19.40 -13.60 -1.46
N LYS A 220 -19.70 -13.76 -2.76
CA LYS A 220 -19.81 -15.09 -3.41
C LYS A 220 -18.50 -15.87 -3.41
N ARG A 221 -17.37 -15.18 -3.28
CA ARG A 221 -16.02 -15.73 -3.23
C ARG A 221 -15.52 -15.90 -1.79
N SER A 222 -16.40 -15.69 -0.79
CA SER A 222 -16.06 -15.69 0.63
C SER A 222 -15.00 -14.63 1.00
N ILE A 223 -15.04 -13.48 0.32
CA ILE A 223 -14.21 -12.31 0.60
C ILE A 223 -15.11 -11.22 1.16
N SER A 224 -14.88 -10.78 2.39
CA SER A 224 -15.58 -9.61 2.93
C SER A 224 -14.87 -8.31 2.52
N ILE A 225 -15.67 -7.26 2.27
CA ILE A 225 -15.15 -5.94 1.95
C ILE A 225 -15.90 -4.89 2.77
N ASN A 226 -15.15 -4.04 3.49
CA ASN A 226 -15.72 -2.97 4.30
C ASN A 226 -14.92 -1.68 4.14
N ALA A 227 -15.57 -0.54 4.35
CA ALA A 227 -14.94 0.77 4.40
C ALA A 227 -14.91 1.27 5.85
N LEU A 228 -13.84 2.00 6.22
CA LEU A 228 -13.64 2.52 7.56
C LEU A 228 -13.26 4.00 7.53
N PHE A 229 -14.01 4.84 8.23
CA PHE A 229 -13.52 6.12 8.74
C PHE A 229 -12.85 5.88 10.09
N PRO A 230 -11.51 5.87 10.18
CA PRO A 230 -10.81 5.36 11.36
C PRO A 230 -10.88 6.31 12.56
N SER A 231 -10.85 7.61 12.33
CA SER A 231 -11.06 8.72 13.26
C SER A 231 -10.81 10.05 12.56
N GLY A 232 -11.32 11.16 13.09
CA GLY A 232 -11.06 12.50 12.58
C GLY A 232 -9.73 13.06 13.09
N LEU A 233 -8.98 13.73 12.19
CA LEU A 233 -7.75 14.47 12.51
C LEU A 233 -6.82 13.73 13.49
N MET A 234 -6.45 12.50 13.16
CA MET A 234 -5.52 11.70 13.96
C MET A 234 -4.14 12.34 14.04
N ASN A 235 -3.43 12.14 15.15
CA ASN A 235 -2.04 12.61 15.32
C ASN A 235 -1.07 11.85 14.40
N THR A 236 -1.00 12.28 13.14
CA THR A 236 -0.16 11.72 12.08
C THR A 236 0.52 12.82 11.30
N ASP A 237 1.66 12.50 10.65
CA ASP A 237 2.35 13.42 9.74
C ASP A 237 1.38 14.03 8.71
N MET A 238 0.49 13.19 8.12
CA MET A 238 -0.50 13.63 7.13
C MET A 238 -1.38 14.78 7.63
N VAL A 239 -1.88 14.72 8.86
CA VAL A 239 -2.77 15.74 9.45
C VAL A 239 -1.97 17.00 9.77
N ILE A 240 -0.77 16.84 10.34
CA ILE A 240 0.11 17.95 10.71
C ILE A 240 0.63 18.68 9.46
N GLU A 241 1.10 17.95 8.45
CA GLU A 241 1.58 18.53 7.18
C GLU A 241 0.45 19.20 6.36
N ALA A 242 -0.79 18.75 6.56
CA ALA A 242 -1.98 19.40 6.01
C ALA A 242 -2.41 20.67 6.78
N GLY A 243 -1.66 21.09 7.79
CA GLY A 243 -1.94 22.30 8.57
C GLY A 243 -3.06 22.17 9.61
N PHE A 244 -3.51 20.94 9.92
CA PHE A 244 -4.54 20.72 10.92
C PHE A 244 -3.95 20.36 12.27
N GLU A 245 -4.63 20.81 13.34
CA GLU A 245 -4.32 20.38 14.70
C GLU A 245 -4.92 19.00 14.97
N PRO A 246 -4.11 18.02 15.45
CA PRO A 246 -4.63 16.70 15.83
C PRO A 246 -5.72 16.77 16.91
N GLN A 247 -6.79 16.00 16.72
CA GLN A 247 -7.93 15.91 17.64
C GLN A 247 -8.17 14.51 18.20
N SER A 248 -7.53 13.51 17.63
CA SER A 248 -7.63 12.13 18.09
C SER A 248 -6.28 11.41 18.02
N SER A 249 -6.16 10.30 18.75
CA SER A 249 -4.96 9.48 18.70
C SER A 249 -4.98 8.52 17.51
N VAL A 250 -3.80 8.15 17.03
CA VAL A 250 -3.66 7.16 15.96
C VAL A 250 -4.07 5.76 16.44
N GLU A 251 -3.95 5.48 17.74
CA GLU A 251 -4.34 4.22 18.36
C GLU A 251 -5.83 3.94 18.20
N THR A 252 -6.67 4.98 18.33
CA THR A 252 -8.13 4.83 18.10
C THR A 252 -8.41 4.31 16.70
N GLY A 253 -7.77 4.90 15.67
CA GLY A 253 -7.92 4.46 14.28
C GLY A 253 -7.35 3.07 14.04
N ARG A 254 -6.20 2.75 14.65
CA ARG A 254 -5.60 1.42 14.61
C ARG A 254 -6.54 0.38 15.19
N ASP A 255 -7.11 0.62 16.37
CA ASP A 255 -7.97 -0.35 17.05
C ASP A 255 -9.28 -0.58 16.28
N ALA A 256 -9.85 0.49 15.68
CA ALA A 256 -10.98 0.36 14.77
C ALA A 256 -10.65 -0.47 13.52
N LEU A 257 -9.44 -0.31 12.96
CA LEU A 257 -8.97 -1.11 11.83
C LEU A 257 -8.77 -2.57 12.22
N LEU A 258 -8.17 -2.84 13.38
CA LEU A 258 -7.98 -4.19 13.93
C LEU A 258 -9.31 -4.90 14.18
N GLN A 259 -10.37 -4.20 14.58
CA GLN A 259 -11.72 -4.77 14.68
C GLN A 259 -12.18 -5.34 13.32
N LEU A 260 -12.04 -4.59 12.21
CA LEU A 260 -12.45 -5.04 10.89
C LEU A 260 -11.57 -6.19 10.37
N VAL A 261 -10.32 -6.25 10.81
CA VAL A 261 -9.38 -7.32 10.44
C VAL A 261 -9.63 -8.62 11.21
N ASN A 262 -9.97 -8.53 12.51
CA ASN A 262 -10.00 -9.69 13.39
C ASN A 262 -11.40 -10.23 13.68
N ASP A 263 -12.43 -9.35 13.72
CA ASP A 263 -13.77 -9.74 14.11
C ASP A 263 -14.65 -10.06 12.88
N ASP A 264 -15.70 -10.85 13.10
CA ASP A 264 -16.74 -11.05 12.10
C ASP A 264 -17.75 -9.88 12.16
N VAL A 265 -17.45 -8.85 11.40
CA VAL A 265 -18.29 -7.64 11.30
C VAL A 265 -19.26 -7.67 10.10
N GLY A 266 -19.25 -8.77 9.32
CA GLY A 266 -19.99 -8.90 8.06
C GLY A 266 -19.28 -8.19 6.91
N THR A 267 -20.03 -7.87 5.83
CA THR A 267 -19.50 -7.30 4.59
C THR A 267 -20.38 -6.19 4.07
N GLY A 268 -19.84 -5.35 3.15
CA GLY A 268 -20.59 -4.28 2.49
C GLY A 268 -20.97 -3.12 3.39
N LYS A 269 -20.18 -2.84 4.43
CA LYS A 269 -20.50 -1.81 5.42
C LYS A 269 -19.49 -0.67 5.40
N PHE A 270 -19.98 0.51 5.77
CA PHE A 270 -19.14 1.64 6.13
C PHE A 270 -19.15 1.80 7.65
N PHE A 271 -17.96 1.82 8.25
CA PHE A 271 -17.77 2.01 9.68
C PHE A 271 -17.30 3.43 9.97
N ASN A 272 -17.90 4.04 11.00
CA ASN A 272 -17.42 5.25 11.64
C ASN A 272 -16.77 4.86 12.96
N VAL A 273 -15.45 4.77 12.96
CA VAL A 273 -14.64 4.21 14.03
C VAL A 273 -15.09 2.78 14.35
N PHE A 274 -15.79 2.52 15.43
CA PHE A 274 -16.18 1.18 15.87
C PHE A 274 -17.59 0.76 15.45
N GLU A 275 -18.41 1.71 15.00
CA GLU A 275 -19.84 1.49 14.74
C GLU A 275 -20.14 1.55 13.24
N VAL A 276 -21.17 0.84 12.82
CA VAL A 276 -21.67 0.98 11.45
C VAL A 276 -22.21 2.40 11.28
N GLY A 277 -21.59 3.15 10.35
CA GLY A 277 -21.95 4.52 10.03
C GLY A 277 -22.85 4.61 8.79
N GLU A 278 -23.30 5.81 8.51
CA GLU A 278 -24.08 6.13 7.31
C GLU A 278 -23.19 6.78 6.24
N ALA A 279 -23.23 6.25 5.04
CA ALA A 279 -22.61 6.87 3.87
C ALA A 279 -23.58 7.90 3.26
N ILE A 280 -23.04 8.86 2.49
CA ILE A 280 -23.89 9.80 1.75
C ILE A 280 -24.75 9.05 0.70
N PRO A 281 -25.92 9.57 0.29
CA PRO A 281 -26.85 8.86 -0.59
C PRO A 281 -26.20 8.35 -1.89
N GLN A 282 -25.30 9.13 -2.49
CA GLN A 282 -24.62 8.71 -3.72
C GLN A 282 -23.81 7.42 -3.54
N ALA A 283 -23.23 7.19 -2.36
CA ALA A 283 -22.46 5.98 -2.13
C ALA A 283 -23.29 4.71 -2.20
N SER A 284 -24.58 4.81 -1.89
CA SER A 284 -25.55 3.70 -1.96
C SER A 284 -26.34 3.66 -3.27
N ASP A 285 -26.13 4.60 -4.18
CA ASP A 285 -26.78 4.66 -5.48
C ASP A 285 -26.12 3.65 -6.44
N ILE A 286 -26.91 2.66 -6.87
CA ILE A 286 -26.43 1.56 -7.71
C ILE A 286 -25.97 2.06 -9.09
N GLU A 287 -26.65 3.06 -9.69
CA GLU A 287 -26.26 3.60 -10.99
C GLU A 287 -24.92 4.35 -10.89
N ALA A 288 -24.75 5.14 -9.83
CA ALA A 288 -23.50 5.84 -9.56
C ALA A 288 -22.36 4.85 -9.28
N GLN A 289 -22.59 3.79 -8.50
CA GLN A 289 -21.63 2.72 -8.27
C GLN A 289 -21.19 2.04 -9.56
N GLN A 290 -22.14 1.64 -10.40
CA GLN A 290 -21.85 1.01 -11.69
C GLN A 290 -21.10 1.95 -12.63
N GLN A 291 -21.43 3.24 -12.62
CA GLN A 291 -20.71 4.24 -13.40
C GLN A 291 -19.26 4.37 -12.94
N LEU A 292 -19.03 4.47 -11.62
CA LEU A 292 -17.69 4.52 -11.05
C LEU A 292 -16.86 3.29 -11.43
N MET A 293 -17.43 2.09 -11.31
CA MET A 293 -16.74 0.84 -11.65
C MET A 293 -16.35 0.78 -13.13
N ARG A 294 -17.27 1.18 -14.06
CA ARG A 294 -16.96 1.26 -15.51
C ARG A 294 -15.81 2.22 -15.79
N VAL A 295 -15.90 3.44 -15.26
CA VAL A 295 -14.84 4.44 -15.46
C VAL A 295 -13.51 3.95 -14.89
N SER A 296 -13.51 3.31 -13.73
CA SER A 296 -12.29 2.77 -13.13
C SER A 296 -11.65 1.66 -13.96
N GLU A 297 -12.46 0.77 -14.53
CA GLU A 297 -11.97 -0.25 -15.48
C GLU A 297 -11.38 0.39 -16.74
N GLU A 298 -12.02 1.42 -17.30
CA GLU A 298 -11.51 2.17 -18.46
C GLU A 298 -10.18 2.87 -18.17
N LEU A 299 -10.08 3.58 -17.04
CA LEU A 299 -8.88 4.32 -16.64
C LEU A 299 -7.69 3.40 -16.31
N THR A 300 -7.95 2.25 -15.72
CA THR A 300 -6.89 1.37 -15.22
C THR A 300 -6.61 0.17 -16.12
N SER A 301 -7.53 -0.19 -17.00
CA SER A 301 -7.54 -1.46 -17.74
C SER A 301 -7.52 -2.70 -16.82
N VAL A 302 -8.01 -2.54 -15.58
CA VAL A 302 -8.15 -3.61 -14.59
C VAL A 302 -9.63 -3.79 -14.27
N ARG A 303 -10.12 -5.02 -14.33
CA ARG A 303 -11.45 -5.37 -13.88
C ARG A 303 -11.38 -5.93 -12.47
N ALA A 304 -11.81 -5.15 -11.50
CA ALA A 304 -11.63 -5.52 -10.10
C ALA A 304 -12.71 -6.50 -9.59
N ALA A 305 -13.97 -6.33 -10.00
CA ALA A 305 -15.11 -7.22 -9.69
C ALA A 305 -16.30 -6.84 -10.57
N GLU A 306 -17.31 -7.72 -10.65
CA GLU A 306 -18.59 -7.33 -11.26
C GLU A 306 -19.36 -6.42 -10.28
N ALA A 307 -19.76 -5.24 -10.75
CA ALA A 307 -20.68 -4.40 -9.98
C ALA A 307 -22.01 -5.14 -9.77
N GLY A 308 -22.55 -5.10 -8.56
CA GLY A 308 -23.83 -5.71 -8.23
C GLY A 308 -24.92 -5.29 -9.21
N LYS A 309 -25.79 -6.23 -9.58
CA LYS A 309 -26.96 -5.99 -10.44
C LYS A 309 -28.13 -5.50 -9.60
#